data_6b289709663ffd55b59397c4d71e1031
#
_entry.id   6b289709663ffd55b59397c4d71e1031
#
_cell.length_a   1.000
_cell.length_b   1.000
_cell.length_c   1.000
_cell.angle_alpha   90.00
_cell.angle_beta   90.00
_cell.angle_gamma   90.00
#
_symmetry.space_group_name_H-M   'P 1'
#
loop_
_entity.id
_entity.type
_entity.pdbx_description
1 polymer ?
#
loop_
_entity_poly.entity_id
_entity_poly.type
_entity_poly.pdbx_seq_one_letter_code
_entity_poly.pdbx_strand_id
1 'polypeptide(L)'
;MLYALELAERGRLSTAPNPWVGCVIVAADGATVLAEGYHQRKGGPHAEAAALADAKARGVSRAAMEGATAYVTLEPCTMGPGKSTPACDAALVASGLRNVHLALLDPDPTFGGGADFLRANGIAVTVGAGAAAVLASLRPYLYQRRTGKPWVVLKVASSADGAIACADGGTRLAHSAHASTSSHRSLLPLHRHLAVDHGRAGARALAGIARV
;
A
#
# COMPACT_ATOMS: atom_id res chain seq x y z
N MET A 1 -2.18 -2.32 14.20
CA MET A 1 -1.35 -1.95 13.02
C MET A 1 -1.17 -3.10 12.02
N LEU A 2 -0.80 -4.32 12.40
CA LEU A 2 -0.62 -5.42 11.42
C LEU A 2 -1.90 -5.72 10.64
N TYR A 3 -3.06 -5.67 11.27
CA TYR A 3 -4.33 -5.82 10.57
C TYR A 3 -4.59 -4.67 9.56
N ALA A 4 -4.22 -3.42 9.89
CA ALA A 4 -4.30 -2.32 8.93
C ALA A 4 -3.36 -2.55 7.73
N LEU A 5 -2.18 -3.14 7.94
CA LEU A 5 -1.28 -3.54 6.87
C LEU A 5 -1.87 -4.66 6.00
N GLU A 6 -2.50 -5.67 6.60
CA GLU A 6 -3.18 -6.73 5.85
C GLU A 6 -4.28 -6.18 4.93
N LEU A 7 -5.06 -5.23 5.42
CA LEU A 7 -6.06 -4.52 4.59
C LEU A 7 -5.39 -3.74 3.45
N ALA A 8 -4.30 -3.02 3.75
CA ALA A 8 -3.55 -2.26 2.75
C ALA A 8 -3.08 -3.16 1.59
N GLU A 9 -2.55 -4.36 1.88
CA GLU A 9 -2.05 -5.30 0.86
C GLU A 9 -3.12 -5.69 -0.17
N ARG A 10 -4.41 -5.62 0.16
CA ARG A 10 -5.49 -5.89 -0.79
C ARG A 10 -5.55 -4.85 -1.92
N GLY A 11 -5.07 -3.63 -1.66
CA GLY A 11 -5.02 -2.53 -2.64
C GLY A 11 -3.71 -2.43 -3.43
N ARG A 12 -2.65 -3.18 -3.03
CA ARG A 12 -1.26 -3.01 -3.48
C ARG A 12 -1.07 -2.86 -4.99
N LEU A 13 -1.92 -3.48 -5.80
CA LEU A 13 -1.73 -3.56 -7.25
C LEU A 13 -2.69 -2.67 -8.03
N SER A 14 -3.59 -2.02 -7.34
CA SER A 14 -4.66 -1.22 -7.94
C SER A 14 -4.51 0.27 -7.65
N THR A 15 -3.63 0.64 -6.73
CA THR A 15 -3.49 2.02 -6.26
C THR A 15 -2.43 2.84 -7.01
N ALA A 16 -1.50 2.21 -7.73
CA ALA A 16 -0.38 2.90 -8.36
C ALA A 16 -0.81 4.11 -9.19
N PRO A 17 -0.10 5.25 -9.10
CA PRO A 17 1.15 5.51 -8.36
C PRO A 17 0.98 5.84 -6.88
N ASN A 18 -0.26 5.79 -6.35
CA ASN A 18 -0.55 6.04 -4.94
C ASN A 18 -0.07 4.87 -4.06
N PRO A 19 0.28 5.14 -2.79
CA PRO A 19 0.58 4.08 -1.85
C PRO A 19 -0.67 3.24 -1.53
N TRP A 20 -0.47 1.97 -1.20
CA TRP A 20 -1.52 1.14 -0.63
C TRP A 20 -1.54 1.32 0.88
N VAL A 21 -2.58 1.95 1.35
CA VAL A 21 -2.76 2.33 2.77
C VAL A 21 -3.95 1.60 3.35
N GLY A 22 -3.84 1.23 4.62
CA GLY A 22 -4.92 0.67 5.43
C GLY A 22 -5.16 1.50 6.69
N CYS A 23 -6.41 1.54 7.11
CA CYS A 23 -6.85 2.23 8.32
C CYS A 23 -7.81 1.33 9.10
N VAL A 24 -7.57 1.17 10.39
CA VAL A 24 -8.44 0.43 11.31
C VAL A 24 -8.75 1.33 12.51
N ILE A 25 -10.02 1.46 12.85
CA ILE A 25 -10.48 2.21 14.01
C ILE A 25 -10.90 1.21 15.08
N VAL A 26 -10.26 1.30 16.25
CA VAL A 26 -10.45 0.40 17.38
C VAL A 26 -11.08 1.16 18.54
N ALA A 27 -12.05 0.57 19.20
CA ALA A 27 -12.74 1.14 20.36
C ALA A 27 -11.76 1.41 21.53
N ALA A 28 -12.24 2.13 22.54
CA ALA A 28 -11.49 2.44 23.75
C ALA A 28 -11.04 1.20 24.56
N ASP A 29 -11.66 0.05 24.33
CA ASP A 29 -11.27 -1.24 24.95
C ASP A 29 -9.97 -1.81 24.35
N GLY A 30 -9.46 -1.23 23.26
CA GLY A 30 -8.26 -1.67 22.57
C GLY A 30 -8.41 -2.97 21.78
N ALA A 31 -9.59 -3.56 21.72
CA ALA A 31 -9.84 -4.87 21.09
C ALA A 31 -10.92 -4.86 20.01
N THR A 32 -12.03 -4.12 20.23
CA THR A 32 -13.16 -4.09 19.31
C THR A 32 -12.87 -3.23 18.10
N VAL A 33 -12.91 -3.81 16.89
CA VAL A 33 -12.80 -3.06 15.63
C VAL A 33 -14.13 -2.40 15.32
N LEU A 34 -14.17 -1.08 15.39
CA LEU A 34 -15.34 -0.26 15.07
C LEU A 34 -15.53 -0.09 13.57
N ALA A 35 -14.41 0.11 12.85
CA ALA A 35 -14.43 0.33 11.40
C ALA A 35 -13.08 0.00 10.78
N GLU A 36 -13.10 -0.26 9.47
CA GLU A 36 -11.90 -0.56 8.70
C GLU A 36 -12.00 -0.02 7.28
N GLY A 37 -10.85 0.27 6.68
CA GLY A 37 -10.79 0.74 5.31
C GLY A 37 -9.40 0.61 4.73
N TYR A 38 -9.33 0.57 3.41
CA TYR A 38 -8.06 0.61 2.69
C TYR A 38 -8.24 1.32 1.36
N HIS A 39 -7.16 1.85 0.81
CA HIS A 39 -7.17 2.43 -0.52
C HIS A 39 -7.28 1.33 -1.57
N GLN A 40 -8.46 1.19 -2.15
CA GLN A 40 -8.76 0.06 -3.04
C GLN A 40 -8.16 0.21 -4.43
N ARG A 41 -8.16 1.44 -4.96
CA ARG A 41 -7.69 1.74 -6.32
C ARG A 41 -7.40 3.22 -6.49
N LYS A 42 -6.55 3.55 -7.46
CA LYS A 42 -6.32 4.94 -7.88
C LYS A 42 -7.66 5.66 -8.18
N GLY A 43 -7.81 6.88 -7.65
CA GLY A 43 -9.03 7.69 -7.81
C GLY A 43 -10.18 7.32 -6.87
N GLY A 44 -10.05 6.22 -6.12
CA GLY A 44 -10.99 5.85 -5.05
C GLY A 44 -10.68 6.55 -3.73
N PRO A 45 -11.53 6.33 -2.71
CA PRO A 45 -11.31 6.86 -1.36
C PRO A 45 -9.97 6.39 -0.79
N HIS A 46 -9.31 7.25 -0.02
CA HIS A 46 -8.17 6.86 0.79
C HIS A 46 -8.64 5.98 1.98
N ALA A 47 -7.69 5.29 2.61
CA ALA A 47 -7.99 4.33 3.67
C ALA A 47 -8.78 4.93 4.82
N GLU A 48 -8.43 6.14 5.24
CA GLU A 48 -9.10 6.86 6.33
C GLU A 48 -10.54 7.22 5.94
N ALA A 49 -10.73 7.75 4.74
CA ALA A 49 -12.07 8.06 4.23
C ALA A 49 -12.94 6.79 4.09
N ALA A 50 -12.35 5.69 3.66
CA ALA A 50 -13.03 4.40 3.58
C ALA A 50 -13.41 3.87 4.97
N ALA A 51 -12.50 3.95 5.96
CA ALA A 51 -12.77 3.56 7.34
C ALA A 51 -13.85 4.42 8.00
N LEU A 52 -13.84 5.74 7.77
CA LEU A 52 -14.88 6.64 8.27
C LEU A 52 -16.24 6.38 7.63
N ALA A 53 -16.26 6.04 6.34
CA ALA A 53 -17.49 5.63 5.66
C ALA A 53 -18.03 4.30 6.19
N ASP A 54 -17.15 3.33 6.48
CA ASP A 54 -17.51 2.06 7.11
C ASP A 54 -18.04 2.27 8.53
N ALA A 55 -17.40 3.15 9.33
CA ALA A 55 -17.92 3.54 10.66
C ALA A 55 -19.36 4.08 10.58
N LYS A 56 -19.60 4.96 9.61
CA LYS A 56 -20.94 5.52 9.38
C LYS A 56 -21.93 4.45 8.97
N ALA A 57 -21.55 3.54 8.07
CA ALA A 57 -22.40 2.45 7.61
C ALA A 57 -22.76 1.46 8.73
N ARG A 58 -21.83 1.24 9.67
CA ARG A 58 -22.03 0.42 10.87
C ARG A 58 -22.80 1.14 11.99
N GLY A 59 -23.14 2.40 11.82
CA GLY A 59 -23.83 3.20 12.84
C GLY A 59 -22.98 3.53 14.07
N VAL A 60 -21.64 3.59 13.93
CA VAL A 60 -20.74 3.94 15.04
C VAL A 60 -21.05 5.36 15.51
N SER A 61 -21.36 5.51 16.79
CA SER A 61 -21.72 6.80 17.36
C SER A 61 -20.49 7.72 17.51
N ARG A 62 -20.75 9.03 17.55
CA ARG A 62 -19.67 10.01 17.81
C ARG A 62 -18.98 9.76 19.15
N ALA A 63 -19.70 9.42 20.19
CA ALA A 63 -19.13 9.11 21.51
C ALA A 63 -18.18 7.89 21.44
N ALA A 64 -18.51 6.87 20.64
CA ALA A 64 -17.63 5.73 20.41
C ALA A 64 -16.36 6.14 19.64
N MET A 65 -16.47 7.08 18.71
CA MET A 65 -15.32 7.62 17.97
C MET A 65 -14.39 8.45 18.85
N GLU A 66 -14.91 9.24 19.80
CA GLU A 66 -14.10 10.08 20.71
C GLU A 66 -13.18 9.25 21.61
N GLY A 67 -13.59 8.05 22.00
CA GLY A 67 -12.76 7.12 22.78
C GLY A 67 -11.89 6.19 21.94
N ALA A 68 -12.05 6.21 20.61
CA ALA A 68 -11.41 5.25 19.73
C ALA A 68 -10.01 5.70 19.31
N THR A 69 -9.25 4.74 18.80
CA THR A 69 -7.89 4.92 18.25
C THR A 69 -7.87 4.47 16.79
N ALA A 70 -7.39 5.32 15.89
CA ALA A 70 -7.12 4.94 14.52
C ALA A 70 -5.68 4.46 14.34
N TYR A 71 -5.51 3.35 13.64
CA TYR A 71 -4.23 2.78 13.21
C TYR A 71 -4.11 2.93 11.71
N VAL A 72 -3.16 3.73 11.24
CA VAL A 72 -2.98 4.03 9.81
C VAL A 72 -1.56 3.67 9.39
N THR A 73 -1.42 2.93 8.29
CA THR A 73 -0.13 2.42 7.84
C THR A 73 0.81 3.50 7.31
N LEU A 74 0.25 4.60 6.78
CA LEU A 74 1.01 5.76 6.30
C LEU A 74 0.32 7.04 6.78
N GLU A 75 1.09 8.09 6.95
CA GLU A 75 0.61 9.40 7.35
C GLU A 75 -0.58 9.87 6.50
N PRO A 76 -1.68 10.36 7.12
CA PRO A 76 -2.81 10.93 6.41
C PRO A 76 -2.39 12.14 5.58
N CYS A 77 -2.88 12.20 4.35
CA CYS A 77 -2.58 13.31 3.46
C CYS A 77 -3.20 14.63 3.94
N THR A 78 -2.47 15.73 3.74
CA THR A 78 -2.94 17.11 3.94
C THR A 78 -3.56 17.67 2.66
N MET A 79 -4.15 18.88 2.74
CA MET A 79 -4.52 19.65 1.55
C MET A 79 -3.26 20.13 0.83
N GLY A 80 -3.21 19.93 -0.47
CA GLY A 80 -2.11 20.36 -1.32
C GLY A 80 -2.59 20.79 -2.71
N PRO A 81 -1.70 21.38 -3.51
CA PRO A 81 -2.02 21.83 -4.87
C PRO A 81 -2.57 20.67 -5.73
N GLY A 82 -3.66 20.94 -6.44
CA GLY A 82 -4.28 19.96 -7.36
C GLY A 82 -5.10 18.86 -6.69
N LYS A 83 -5.28 18.88 -5.36
CA LYS A 83 -6.12 17.92 -4.66
C LYS A 83 -7.58 18.31 -4.76
N SER A 84 -8.40 17.43 -5.35
CA SER A 84 -9.84 17.63 -5.54
C SER A 84 -10.70 16.97 -4.44
N THR A 85 -10.11 16.14 -3.58
CA THR A 85 -10.81 15.45 -2.49
C THR A 85 -10.46 16.07 -1.14
N PRO A 86 -11.36 16.02 -0.13
CA PRO A 86 -11.02 16.45 1.22
C PRO A 86 -9.77 15.75 1.75
N ALA A 87 -8.99 16.47 2.55
CA ALA A 87 -7.79 15.91 3.17
C ALA A 87 -8.17 14.90 4.25
N CYS A 88 -7.39 13.81 4.36
CA CYS A 88 -7.68 12.75 5.32
C CYS A 88 -7.44 13.20 6.76
N ASP A 89 -6.45 14.07 7.00
CA ASP A 89 -6.18 14.66 8.29
C ASP A 89 -7.38 15.47 8.81
N ALA A 90 -7.96 16.36 7.98
CA ALA A 90 -9.16 17.12 8.33
C ALA A 90 -10.38 16.21 8.57
N ALA A 91 -10.53 15.14 7.80
CA ALA A 91 -11.61 14.18 7.99
C ALA A 91 -11.48 13.43 9.34
N LEU A 92 -10.25 13.06 9.73
CA LEU A 92 -9.98 12.44 11.03
C LEU A 92 -10.27 13.41 12.19
N VAL A 93 -9.89 14.68 12.09
CA VAL A 93 -10.26 15.70 13.08
C VAL A 93 -11.77 15.83 13.22
N ALA A 94 -12.49 15.94 12.10
CA ALA A 94 -13.94 16.08 12.09
C ALA A 94 -14.68 14.85 12.64
N SER A 95 -14.07 13.66 12.60
CA SER A 95 -14.66 12.42 13.11
C SER A 95 -14.80 12.37 14.63
N GLY A 96 -14.04 13.19 15.36
CA GLY A 96 -14.01 13.19 16.83
C GLY A 96 -12.97 12.26 17.44
N LEU A 97 -12.18 11.55 16.65
CA LEU A 97 -11.05 10.74 17.13
C LEU A 97 -10.07 11.57 17.96
N ARG A 98 -9.55 10.96 19.03
CA ARG A 98 -8.56 11.60 19.91
C ARG A 98 -7.17 10.97 19.80
N ASN A 99 -7.07 9.77 19.28
CA ASN A 99 -5.82 9.03 19.21
C ASN A 99 -5.61 8.48 17.78
N VAL A 100 -4.41 8.69 17.25
CA VAL A 100 -3.98 8.15 15.96
C VAL A 100 -2.58 7.53 16.09
N HIS A 101 -2.44 6.30 15.69
CA HIS A 101 -1.16 5.61 15.55
C HIS A 101 -0.80 5.50 14.07
N LEU A 102 0.33 6.08 13.70
CA LEU A 102 0.90 5.99 12.35
C LEU A 102 2.06 4.99 12.34
N ALA A 103 2.15 4.16 11.30
CA ALA A 103 3.33 3.34 11.15
C ALA A 103 4.50 4.17 10.61
N LEU A 104 4.26 4.96 9.56
CA LEU A 104 5.28 5.76 8.87
C LEU A 104 4.74 7.17 8.57
N LEU A 105 5.66 8.13 8.52
CA LEU A 105 5.40 9.44 7.91
C LEU A 105 5.54 9.35 6.40
N ASP A 106 4.76 10.15 5.65
CA ASP A 106 4.86 10.23 4.21
C ASP A 106 6.04 11.13 3.83
N PRO A 107 7.02 10.65 3.06
CA PRO A 107 8.13 11.46 2.60
C PRO A 107 7.74 12.44 1.47
N ASP A 108 6.52 12.41 0.97
CA ASP A 108 6.06 13.32 -0.08
C ASP A 108 5.86 14.73 0.51
N PRO A 109 6.68 15.73 0.09
CA PRO A 109 6.59 17.09 0.66
C PRO A 109 5.30 17.82 0.27
N THR A 110 4.57 17.30 -0.73
CA THR A 110 3.34 17.94 -1.21
C THR A 110 2.14 17.57 -0.36
N PHE A 111 2.11 16.36 0.18
CA PHE A 111 0.94 15.81 0.87
C PHE A 111 1.24 15.29 2.30
N GLY A 112 2.50 15.29 2.71
CA GLY A 112 2.92 14.99 4.08
C GLY A 112 2.58 16.13 5.05
N GLY A 113 2.84 15.90 6.36
CA GLY A 113 2.56 16.86 7.43
C GLY A 113 1.22 16.66 8.14
N GLY A 114 0.50 15.58 7.79
CA GLY A 114 -0.77 15.24 8.44
C GLY A 114 -0.62 14.95 9.93
N ALA A 115 0.50 14.39 10.36
CA ALA A 115 0.77 14.13 11.77
C ALA A 115 0.81 15.42 12.59
N ASP A 116 1.44 16.46 12.07
CA ASP A 116 1.54 17.76 12.75
C ASP A 116 0.20 18.49 12.70
N PHE A 117 -0.53 18.41 11.59
CA PHE A 117 -1.90 18.92 11.51
C PHE A 117 -2.83 18.27 12.55
N LEU A 118 -2.78 16.96 12.69
CA LEU A 118 -3.57 16.21 13.68
C LEU A 118 -3.23 16.67 15.11
N ARG A 119 -1.93 16.78 15.44
CA ARG A 119 -1.46 17.27 16.76
C ARG A 119 -1.93 18.68 17.05
N ALA A 120 -1.82 19.58 16.06
CA ALA A 120 -2.28 20.97 16.19
C ALA A 120 -3.79 21.07 16.43
N ASN A 121 -4.57 20.07 16.03
CA ASN A 121 -6.01 19.97 16.25
C ASN A 121 -6.39 19.07 17.45
N GLY A 122 -5.47 18.84 18.39
CA GLY A 122 -5.73 18.16 19.66
C GLY A 122 -5.83 16.64 19.59
N ILE A 123 -5.35 16.02 18.52
CA ILE A 123 -5.27 14.56 18.40
C ILE A 123 -3.89 14.09 18.91
N ALA A 124 -3.87 13.12 19.79
CA ALA A 124 -2.63 12.46 20.22
C ALA A 124 -2.12 11.55 19.09
N VAL A 125 -0.94 11.87 18.55
CA VAL A 125 -0.35 11.12 17.44
C VAL A 125 0.94 10.46 17.87
N THR A 126 1.01 9.12 17.73
CA THR A 126 2.25 8.36 17.85
C THR A 126 2.68 7.83 16.48
N VAL A 127 3.99 7.75 16.27
CA VAL A 127 4.58 7.26 15.02
C VAL A 127 5.51 6.08 15.32
N GLY A 128 5.52 5.09 14.44
CA GLY A 128 6.42 3.94 14.54
C GLY A 128 5.72 2.61 14.89
N ALA A 129 4.42 2.62 15.18
CA ALA A 129 3.68 1.39 15.46
C ALA A 129 3.69 0.45 14.25
N GLY A 130 4.38 -0.72 14.35
CA GLY A 130 4.51 -1.68 13.26
C GLY A 130 5.34 -1.20 12.06
N ALA A 131 6.18 -0.17 12.26
CA ALA A 131 6.93 0.50 11.19
C ALA A 131 7.76 -0.46 10.33
N ALA A 132 8.43 -1.46 10.92
CA ALA A 132 9.28 -2.37 10.17
C ALA A 132 8.50 -3.17 9.11
N ALA A 133 7.32 -3.69 9.46
CA ALA A 133 6.48 -4.44 8.54
C ALA A 133 5.92 -3.55 7.43
N VAL A 134 5.44 -2.35 7.79
CA VAL A 134 4.90 -1.39 6.83
C VAL A 134 5.99 -0.87 5.89
N LEU A 135 7.20 -0.60 6.41
CA LEU A 135 8.35 -0.18 5.61
C LEU A 135 8.72 -1.26 4.57
N ALA A 136 8.72 -2.53 4.97
CA ALA A 136 9.00 -3.64 4.06
C ALA A 136 7.96 -3.71 2.93
N SER A 137 6.69 -3.54 3.25
CA SER A 137 5.60 -3.52 2.28
C SER A 137 5.68 -2.32 1.34
N LEU A 138 5.71 -1.10 1.89
CA LEU A 138 5.69 0.16 1.11
C LEU A 138 7.06 0.53 0.49
N ARG A 139 8.07 -0.33 0.59
CA ARG A 139 9.42 -0.06 0.09
C ARG A 139 9.47 0.50 -1.34
N PRO A 140 8.71 -0.04 -2.32
CA PRO A 140 8.72 0.51 -3.69
C PRO A 140 8.23 1.96 -3.77
N TYR A 141 7.12 2.27 -3.08
CA TYR A 141 6.58 3.62 -3.01
C TYR A 141 7.57 4.59 -2.34
N LEU A 142 8.05 4.24 -1.16
CA LEU A 142 8.97 5.08 -0.38
C LEU A 142 10.29 5.31 -1.10
N TYR A 143 10.81 4.30 -1.81
CA TYR A 143 12.01 4.44 -2.62
C TYR A 143 11.79 5.45 -3.75
N GLN A 144 10.68 5.31 -4.49
CA GLN A 144 10.36 6.22 -5.58
C GLN A 144 10.18 7.66 -5.08
N ARG A 145 9.47 7.87 -3.97
CA ARG A 145 9.27 9.22 -3.40
C ARG A 145 10.56 9.88 -2.92
N ARG A 146 11.48 9.11 -2.34
CA ARG A 146 12.77 9.62 -1.83
C ARG A 146 13.79 9.86 -2.93
N THR A 147 13.77 9.10 -4.00
CA THR A 147 14.84 9.10 -5.01
C THR A 147 14.40 9.62 -6.37
N GLY A 148 13.10 9.71 -6.64
CA GLY A 148 12.54 9.99 -7.97
C GLY A 148 12.76 8.85 -8.98
N LYS A 149 13.39 7.73 -8.56
CA LYS A 149 13.74 6.61 -9.44
C LYS A 149 12.71 5.48 -9.31
N PRO A 150 12.43 4.72 -10.39
CA PRO A 150 11.56 3.57 -10.32
C PRO A 150 12.17 2.46 -9.46
N TRP A 151 11.33 1.74 -8.72
CA TRP A 151 11.70 0.48 -8.08
C TRP A 151 11.66 -0.63 -9.13
N VAL A 152 12.80 -1.26 -9.40
CA VAL A 152 12.91 -2.32 -10.42
C VAL A 152 12.97 -3.67 -9.72
N VAL A 153 12.09 -4.58 -10.14
CA VAL A 153 12.10 -5.98 -9.72
C VAL A 153 12.41 -6.84 -10.94
N LEU A 154 13.53 -7.56 -10.88
CA LEU A 154 13.90 -8.55 -11.89
C LEU A 154 13.56 -9.94 -11.34
N LYS A 155 12.68 -10.67 -12.05
CA LYS A 155 12.42 -12.08 -11.81
C LYS A 155 13.06 -12.89 -12.93
N VAL A 156 13.95 -13.80 -12.57
CA VAL A 156 14.59 -14.73 -13.49
C VAL A 156 14.25 -16.16 -13.04
N ALA A 157 13.77 -16.99 -13.97
CA ALA A 157 13.70 -18.43 -13.77
C ALA A 157 14.91 -19.04 -14.48
N SER A 158 15.76 -19.73 -13.74
CA SER A 158 16.94 -20.40 -14.28
C SER A 158 17.08 -21.80 -13.69
N SER A 159 17.77 -22.67 -14.41
CA SER A 159 18.25 -23.96 -13.89
C SER A 159 19.37 -23.74 -12.85
N ALA A 160 19.80 -24.80 -12.17
CA ALA A 160 20.85 -24.74 -11.17
C ALA A 160 22.21 -24.29 -11.73
N ASP A 161 22.45 -24.53 -13.02
CA ASP A 161 23.64 -24.08 -13.77
C ASP A 161 23.46 -22.71 -14.44
N GLY A 162 22.34 -22.00 -14.15
CA GLY A 162 22.09 -20.65 -14.62
C GLY A 162 21.47 -20.54 -16.01
N ALA A 163 21.15 -21.67 -16.69
CA ALA A 163 20.52 -21.63 -18.00
C ALA A 163 19.06 -21.14 -17.89
N ILE A 164 18.62 -20.26 -18.78
CA ILE A 164 17.27 -19.69 -18.84
C ILE A 164 16.37 -20.39 -19.88
N ALA A 165 16.96 -21.18 -20.76
CA ALA A 165 16.28 -21.97 -21.78
C ALA A 165 17.08 -23.22 -22.12
N CYS A 166 16.44 -24.22 -22.72
CA CYS A 166 17.15 -25.40 -23.27
C CYS A 166 17.94 -25.04 -24.53
N ALA A 167 19.03 -25.78 -24.80
CA ALA A 167 19.90 -25.58 -25.98
C ALA A 167 19.16 -25.73 -27.31
N ASP A 168 18.06 -26.48 -27.32
CA ASP A 168 17.19 -26.69 -28.49
C ASP A 168 16.21 -25.53 -28.75
N GLY A 169 16.29 -24.45 -27.96
CA GLY A 169 15.38 -23.31 -28.05
C GLY A 169 13.97 -23.57 -27.50
N GLY A 170 13.75 -24.73 -26.92
CA GLY A 170 12.46 -25.10 -26.28
C GLY A 170 12.23 -24.25 -25.03
N THR A 171 11.09 -23.59 -24.96
CA THR A 171 10.66 -22.77 -23.80
C THR A 171 10.05 -23.64 -22.68
N ARG A 172 10.65 -24.77 -22.34
CA ARG A 172 10.23 -25.50 -21.15
C ARG A 172 10.68 -24.70 -19.94
N LEU A 173 9.69 -24.10 -19.28
CA LEU A 173 9.92 -23.36 -18.04
C LEU A 173 10.58 -24.29 -17.00
N ALA A 174 11.75 -23.90 -16.53
CA ALA A 174 12.56 -24.67 -15.57
C ALA A 174 11.97 -24.63 -14.15
N HIS A 175 10.68 -24.90 -13.99
CA HIS A 175 10.06 -24.97 -12.68
C HIS A 175 8.99 -26.07 -12.60
N SER A 176 8.93 -26.73 -11.46
CA SER A 176 7.84 -27.65 -11.14
C SER A 176 6.51 -26.87 -11.01
N ALA A 177 5.39 -27.55 -11.25
CA ALA A 177 4.06 -26.98 -11.09
C ALA A 177 3.85 -26.33 -9.69
N HIS A 178 4.51 -26.84 -8.65
CA HIS A 178 4.47 -26.31 -7.29
C HIS A 178 5.25 -24.98 -7.14
N ALA A 179 6.42 -24.86 -7.76
CA ALA A 179 7.20 -23.61 -7.73
C ALA A 179 6.51 -22.50 -8.55
N SER A 180 5.79 -22.87 -9.60
CA SER A 180 4.99 -21.96 -10.42
C SER A 180 3.87 -21.29 -9.63
N THR A 181 3.14 -22.02 -8.78
CA THR A 181 2.00 -21.45 -8.04
C THR A 181 2.41 -20.46 -6.95
N SER A 182 3.50 -20.70 -6.22
CA SER A 182 3.95 -19.78 -5.18
C SER A 182 4.60 -18.52 -5.76
N SER A 183 5.37 -18.66 -6.84
CA SER A 183 5.99 -17.50 -7.50
C SER A 183 4.99 -16.68 -8.32
N HIS A 184 3.95 -17.31 -8.89
CA HIS A 184 2.86 -16.58 -9.53
C HIS A 184 1.99 -15.81 -8.54
N ARG A 185 1.70 -16.32 -7.35
CA ARG A 185 0.93 -15.58 -6.34
C ARG A 185 1.62 -14.29 -5.89
N SER A 186 2.96 -14.27 -5.83
CA SER A 186 3.71 -13.06 -5.44
C SER A 186 3.84 -12.02 -6.57
N LEU A 187 3.67 -12.41 -7.84
CA LEU A 187 4.00 -11.58 -9.00
C LEU A 187 2.87 -11.46 -10.02
N LEU A 188 1.77 -12.24 -9.90
CA LEU A 188 0.61 -12.15 -10.79
C LEU A 188 0.15 -10.72 -11.10
N PRO A 189 0.26 -9.80 -10.16
CA PRO A 189 -0.11 -8.44 -10.37
C PRO A 189 0.91 -7.58 -11.13
N LEU A 190 2.19 -7.96 -11.14
CA LEU A 190 3.23 -7.32 -11.96
C LEU A 190 3.15 -7.74 -13.43
N HIS A 191 2.55 -8.91 -13.73
CA HIS A 191 2.49 -9.48 -15.08
C HIS A 191 1.40 -8.90 -16.00
N ARG A 192 0.48 -8.08 -15.51
CA ARG A 192 -0.57 -7.51 -16.39
C ARG A 192 -0.04 -6.55 -17.47
N HIS A 193 1.24 -6.20 -17.43
CA HIS A 193 1.86 -5.30 -18.44
C HIS A 193 3.09 -5.86 -19.15
N LEU A 194 3.40 -7.16 -18.98
CA LEU A 194 4.44 -7.81 -19.74
C LEU A 194 3.81 -8.77 -20.75
N ALA A 195 3.39 -8.24 -21.89
CA ALA A 195 3.21 -9.05 -23.09
C ALA A 195 4.62 -9.47 -23.57
N VAL A 196 4.98 -10.74 -23.38
CA VAL A 196 6.15 -11.29 -24.05
C VAL A 196 5.69 -11.62 -25.48
N ASP A 197 6.11 -10.77 -26.42
CA ASP A 197 5.96 -11.06 -27.83
C ASP A 197 6.91 -12.20 -28.21
N HIS A 198 6.37 -13.36 -28.53
CA HIS A 198 7.10 -14.53 -29.04
C HIS A 198 7.30 -14.43 -30.56
N GLY A 199 7.61 -13.24 -31.09
CA GLY A 199 7.99 -13.04 -32.47
C GLY A 199 9.42 -13.50 -32.74
N ARG A 200 9.52 -14.43 -33.69
CA ARG A 200 10.73 -14.98 -34.33
C ARG A 200 11.95 -14.09 -34.33
N ALA A 201 13.08 -14.73 -34.09
CA ALA A 201 14.46 -14.43 -34.47
C ALA A 201 15.36 -13.83 -33.39
N GLY A 202 16.42 -14.58 -33.11
CA GLY A 202 17.78 -14.11 -32.85
C GLY A 202 17.99 -13.37 -31.55
N ALA A 203 18.55 -14.06 -30.57
CA ALA A 203 19.42 -13.58 -29.51
C ALA A 203 19.46 -12.05 -29.23
N ARG A 204 18.44 -11.55 -28.58
CA ARG A 204 18.49 -10.35 -27.73
C ARG A 204 17.36 -10.45 -26.71
N ALA A 205 17.62 -11.18 -25.63
CA ALA A 205 16.77 -11.11 -24.45
C ALA A 205 16.98 -9.76 -23.78
N LEU A 206 16.25 -8.75 -24.19
CA LEU A 206 16.09 -7.53 -23.40
C LEU A 206 15.03 -7.84 -22.34
N ALA A 207 15.49 -7.98 -21.11
CA ALA A 207 14.65 -8.04 -19.94
C ALA A 207 13.69 -6.84 -19.96
N GLY A 208 12.38 -7.11 -20.00
CA GLY A 208 11.38 -6.07 -19.87
C GLY A 208 11.47 -5.43 -18.49
N ILE A 209 11.82 -4.17 -18.43
CA ILE A 209 11.85 -3.38 -17.20
C ILE A 209 10.45 -2.85 -16.99
N ALA A 210 9.72 -3.41 -16.01
CA ALA A 210 8.47 -2.83 -15.56
C ALA A 210 8.78 -1.62 -14.66
N ARG A 211 8.30 -0.45 -15.05
CA ARG A 211 8.28 0.74 -14.18
C ARG A 211 6.99 0.69 -13.35
N VAL A 212 7.13 0.70 -12.04
CA VAL A 212 6.06 0.88 -11.06
C VAL A 212 6.05 2.35 -10.61
#